data_bf812e77df72aeba5e27f6d2141a9b97
#
_entry.id   bf812e77df72aeba5e27f6d2141a9b97
#
_cell.length_a   1.000
_cell.length_b   1.000
_cell.length_c   1.000
_cell.angle_alpha   90.00
_cell.angle_beta   90.00
_cell.angle_gamma   90.00
#
_symmetry.space_group_name_H-M   'P 1'
#
loop_
_entity.id
_entity.type
_entity.pdbx_description
1 polymer ?
#
loop_
_entity_poly.entity_id
_entity_poly.type
_entity_poly.pdbx_seq_one_letter_code
_entity_poly.pdbx_strand_id
1 'polypeptide(L)'
;MGKIKTLYLIRNAKSDWNDIGASDFERGITKKGKKDMETMSSYLFLKNVIPDIILSSCSLRAQQTTDILVDKLNYSDKVEYLQELYYTPTQTLFELIAMQDAAYETVFVVGHNPQLTDIANLLIDEHISKIPSSGIVSINFDIQEWSEIVYKKGVVDFFIIPKQFKYYVPKQIRTLLEK
;
A
#
# COMPACT_ATOMS: atom_id res chain seq x y z
N MET A 1 16.68 17.12 -15.13
CA MET A 1 16.42 15.89 -14.34
C MET A 1 14.94 15.77 -14.16
N GLY A 2 14.39 14.59 -14.44
CA GLY A 2 12.99 14.30 -14.18
C GLY A 2 12.71 14.36 -12.66
N LYS A 3 11.46 14.64 -12.35
CA LYS A 3 10.98 14.61 -10.97
C LYS A 3 10.63 13.16 -10.62
N ILE A 4 11.14 12.64 -9.52
CA ILE A 4 10.80 11.28 -9.10
C ILE A 4 9.40 11.27 -8.51
N LYS A 5 8.53 10.43 -9.08
CA LYS A 5 7.24 10.07 -8.49
C LYS A 5 7.32 8.68 -7.88
N THR A 6 6.72 8.50 -6.71
CA THR A 6 6.79 7.24 -5.97
C THR A 6 5.40 6.66 -5.74
N LEU A 7 5.22 5.42 -6.15
CA LEU A 7 4.01 4.64 -5.91
C LEU A 7 4.27 3.62 -4.80
N TYR A 8 3.41 3.61 -3.81
CA TYR A 8 3.40 2.60 -2.74
C TYR A 8 2.22 1.67 -2.94
N LEU A 9 2.50 0.41 -3.21
CA LEU A 9 1.50 -0.65 -3.27
C LEU A 9 1.47 -1.36 -1.92
N ILE A 10 0.35 -1.27 -1.22
CA ILE A 10 0.18 -1.73 0.15
C ILE A 10 -0.94 -2.76 0.17
N ARG A 11 -0.60 -4.02 0.43
CA ARG A 11 -1.62 -5.04 0.58
C ARG A 11 -2.30 -4.93 1.94
N ASN A 12 -3.62 -5.03 1.98
CA ASN A 12 -4.38 -5.03 3.23
C ASN A 12 -3.83 -6.03 4.24
N ALA A 13 -3.93 -5.69 5.52
CA ALA A 13 -3.52 -6.53 6.63
C ALA A 13 -4.28 -7.89 6.64
N LYS A 14 -3.69 -8.89 7.30
CA LYS A 14 -4.28 -10.21 7.42
C LYS A 14 -5.70 -10.11 8.00
N SER A 15 -6.66 -10.66 7.26
CA SER A 15 -8.08 -10.65 7.62
C SER A 15 -8.52 -11.94 8.28
N ASP A 16 -9.62 -11.86 9.03
CA ASP A 16 -10.20 -12.98 9.75
C ASP A 16 -11.13 -13.80 8.86
N TRP A 17 -10.79 -15.07 8.66
CA TRP A 17 -11.61 -16.05 7.93
C TRP A 17 -12.53 -16.85 8.83
N ASN A 18 -12.43 -16.68 10.16
CA ASN A 18 -13.22 -17.44 11.13
C ASN A 18 -14.57 -16.79 11.44
N ASP A 19 -14.81 -15.56 11.00
CA ASP A 19 -16.11 -14.92 11.08
C ASP A 19 -17.06 -15.46 10.02
N ILE A 20 -17.80 -16.51 10.36
CA ILE A 20 -18.70 -17.22 9.47
C ILE A 20 -19.89 -16.34 9.02
N GLY A 21 -20.22 -15.30 9.79
CA GLY A 21 -21.32 -14.37 9.50
C GLY A 21 -20.95 -13.24 8.55
N ALA A 22 -19.68 -12.94 8.39
CA ALA A 22 -19.22 -11.83 7.56
C ALA A 22 -19.11 -12.24 6.08
N SER A 23 -19.60 -11.38 5.19
CA SER A 23 -19.25 -11.47 3.77
C SER A 23 -17.76 -11.17 3.56
N ASP A 24 -17.19 -11.56 2.41
CA ASP A 24 -15.79 -11.21 2.11
C ASP A 24 -15.51 -9.70 2.21
N PHE A 25 -16.46 -8.89 1.78
CA PHE A 25 -16.38 -7.42 1.84
C PHE A 25 -16.32 -6.89 3.29
N GLU A 26 -17.09 -7.49 4.20
CA GLU A 26 -17.24 -7.09 5.61
C GLU A 26 -16.18 -7.72 6.54
N ARG A 27 -15.34 -8.58 6.00
CA ARG A 27 -14.31 -9.27 6.78
C ARG A 27 -13.23 -8.32 7.27
N GLY A 28 -13.09 -8.20 8.59
CA GLY A 28 -12.12 -7.34 9.27
C GLY A 28 -10.72 -7.95 9.37
N ILE A 29 -9.77 -7.17 9.85
CA ILE A 29 -8.39 -7.61 10.10
C ILE A 29 -8.27 -8.37 11.42
N THR A 30 -7.30 -9.28 11.50
CA THR A 30 -6.96 -9.99 12.74
C THR A 30 -6.11 -9.11 13.67
N LYS A 31 -6.00 -9.49 14.96
CA LYS A 31 -5.06 -8.86 15.91
C LYS A 31 -3.62 -8.88 15.38
N LYS A 32 -3.21 -10.02 14.79
CA LYS A 32 -1.90 -10.15 14.16
C LYS A 32 -1.75 -9.20 12.98
N GLY A 33 -2.77 -9.14 12.12
CA GLY A 33 -2.78 -8.21 10.97
C GLY A 33 -2.64 -6.77 11.40
N LYS A 34 -3.34 -6.35 12.46
CA LYS A 34 -3.21 -5.02 13.06
C LYS A 34 -1.77 -4.74 13.48
N LYS A 35 -1.18 -5.64 14.28
CA LYS A 35 0.20 -5.48 14.76
C LYS A 35 1.22 -5.44 13.62
N ASP A 36 1.06 -6.31 12.62
CA ASP A 36 1.92 -6.32 11.44
C ASP A 36 1.85 -4.97 10.71
N MET A 37 0.64 -4.43 10.50
CA MET A 37 0.46 -3.16 9.80
C MET A 37 0.96 -1.96 10.61
N GLU A 38 0.81 -1.96 11.93
CA GLU A 38 1.40 -0.95 12.81
C GLU A 38 2.92 -0.91 12.67
N THR A 39 3.58 -2.08 12.62
CA THR A 39 5.03 -2.19 12.39
C THR A 39 5.43 -1.63 11.03
N MET A 40 4.71 -2.00 9.97
CA MET A 40 4.98 -1.55 8.61
C MET A 40 4.78 -0.03 8.45
N SER A 41 3.70 0.49 9.02
CA SER A 41 3.42 1.94 9.02
C SER A 41 4.46 2.72 9.81
N SER A 42 4.93 2.18 10.94
CA SER A 42 6.02 2.78 11.73
C SER A 42 7.34 2.83 10.95
N TYR A 43 7.61 1.83 10.11
CA TYR A 43 8.75 1.87 9.20
C TYR A 43 8.64 3.03 8.20
N LEU A 44 7.46 3.22 7.58
CA LEU A 44 7.24 4.34 6.67
C LEU A 44 7.39 5.69 7.40
N PHE A 45 6.87 5.80 8.62
CA PHE A 45 7.02 7.00 9.44
C PHE A 45 8.49 7.35 9.67
N LEU A 46 9.32 6.37 10.04
CA LEU A 46 10.77 6.58 10.25
C LEU A 46 11.52 6.93 8.96
N LYS A 47 10.99 6.54 7.82
CA LYS A 47 11.49 6.94 6.50
C LYS A 47 11.02 8.33 6.06
N ASN A 48 10.22 9.02 6.90
CA ASN A 48 9.59 10.31 6.57
C ASN A 48 8.75 10.26 5.30
N VAL A 49 8.08 9.13 5.05
CA VAL A 49 7.19 8.97 3.90
C VAL A 49 5.85 9.60 4.21
N ILE A 50 5.45 10.57 3.40
CA ILE A 50 4.15 11.24 3.50
C ILE A 50 3.49 11.15 2.11
N PRO A 51 2.33 10.48 1.97
CA PRO A 51 1.62 10.46 0.70
C PRO A 51 0.92 11.79 0.42
N ASP A 52 0.80 12.16 -0.85
CA ASP A 52 -0.07 13.26 -1.30
C ASP A 52 -1.53 12.80 -1.37
N ILE A 53 -1.74 11.51 -1.63
CA ILE A 53 -3.06 10.87 -1.64
C ILE A 53 -2.96 9.40 -1.27
N ILE A 54 -3.98 8.91 -0.58
CA ILE A 54 -4.19 7.48 -0.34
C ILE A 54 -5.44 7.03 -1.10
N LEU A 55 -5.26 6.09 -2.02
CA LEU A 55 -6.34 5.39 -2.72
C LEU A 55 -6.53 4.04 -2.03
N SER A 56 -7.69 3.81 -1.44
CA SER A 56 -7.98 2.58 -0.71
C SER A 56 -9.19 1.85 -1.29
N SER A 57 -9.13 0.53 -1.31
CA SER A 57 -10.34 -0.27 -1.47
C SER A 57 -11.33 0.03 -0.33
N CYS A 58 -12.61 -0.02 -0.64
CA CYS A 58 -13.70 0.23 0.33
C CYS A 58 -14.08 -1.00 1.16
N SER A 59 -13.42 -2.17 1.01
CA SER A 59 -13.65 -3.31 1.89
C SER A 59 -13.21 -3.02 3.32
N LEU A 60 -13.85 -3.61 4.32
CA LEU A 60 -13.55 -3.34 5.74
C LEU A 60 -12.07 -3.53 6.07
N ARG A 61 -11.46 -4.64 5.62
CA ARG A 61 -10.03 -4.90 5.87
C ARG A 61 -9.10 -3.86 5.27
N ALA A 62 -9.44 -3.31 4.11
CA ALA A 62 -8.66 -2.24 3.50
C ALA A 62 -8.85 -0.91 4.22
N GLN A 63 -10.07 -0.59 4.64
CA GLN A 63 -10.36 0.60 5.46
C GLN A 63 -9.57 0.55 6.78
N GLN A 64 -9.64 -0.56 7.51
CA GLN A 64 -8.90 -0.73 8.77
C GLN A 64 -7.38 -0.66 8.58
N THR A 65 -6.86 -1.17 7.46
CA THR A 65 -5.44 -1.03 7.10
C THR A 65 -5.08 0.43 6.87
N THR A 66 -5.93 1.16 6.15
CA THR A 66 -5.75 2.59 5.86
C THR A 66 -5.82 3.43 7.14
N ASP A 67 -6.74 3.11 8.06
CA ASP A 67 -6.85 3.80 9.34
C ASP A 67 -5.54 3.70 10.15
N ILE A 68 -4.89 2.53 10.15
CA ILE A 68 -3.58 2.34 10.80
C ILE A 68 -2.50 3.18 10.14
N LEU A 69 -2.47 3.25 8.80
CA LEU A 69 -1.53 4.11 8.06
C LEU A 69 -1.73 5.58 8.42
N VAL A 70 -2.97 6.06 8.35
CA VAL A 70 -3.36 7.45 8.66
C VAL A 70 -2.92 7.82 10.08
N ASP A 71 -3.21 6.97 11.06
CA ASP A 71 -2.84 7.18 12.47
C ASP A 71 -1.32 7.24 12.65
N LYS A 72 -0.61 6.21 12.17
CA LYS A 72 0.85 6.09 12.37
C LYS A 72 1.67 7.13 11.61
N LEU A 73 1.19 7.59 10.47
CA LEU A 73 1.86 8.62 9.67
C LEU A 73 1.48 10.05 10.09
N ASN A 74 0.53 10.20 11.04
CA ASN A 74 -0.09 11.48 11.36
C ASN A 74 -0.62 12.19 10.11
N TYR A 75 -1.22 11.41 9.20
CA TYR A 75 -1.68 11.88 7.92
C TYR A 75 -3.08 12.50 8.03
N SER A 76 -3.26 13.69 7.47
CA SER A 76 -4.52 14.44 7.56
C SER A 76 -5.05 14.91 6.20
N ASP A 77 -4.38 14.52 5.12
CA ASP A 77 -4.77 14.94 3.79
C ASP A 77 -5.79 13.97 3.15
N LYS A 78 -5.73 13.76 1.86
CA LYS A 78 -6.78 13.12 1.08
C LYS A 78 -6.73 11.60 1.12
N VAL A 79 -7.81 10.97 1.56
CA VAL A 79 -8.06 9.53 1.43
C VAL A 79 -9.30 9.32 0.56
N GLU A 80 -9.16 8.53 -0.50
CA GLU A 80 -10.28 8.12 -1.34
C GLU A 80 -10.55 6.62 -1.18
N TYR A 81 -11.76 6.27 -0.78
CA TYR A 81 -12.23 4.88 -0.72
C TYR A 81 -12.99 4.57 -2.01
N LEU A 82 -12.44 3.64 -2.81
CA LEU A 82 -12.90 3.36 -4.16
C LEU A 82 -13.41 1.92 -4.28
N GLN A 83 -14.65 1.77 -4.76
CA GLN A 83 -15.23 0.47 -5.07
C GLN A 83 -14.44 -0.23 -6.17
N GLU A 84 -13.88 0.55 -7.08
CA GLU A 84 -13.05 0.10 -8.20
C GLU A 84 -11.76 -0.59 -7.75
N LEU A 85 -11.35 -0.45 -6.49
CA LEU A 85 -10.19 -1.16 -5.92
C LEU A 85 -10.56 -2.49 -5.25
N TYR A 86 -11.85 -2.85 -5.24
CA TYR A 86 -12.32 -4.12 -4.71
C TYR A 86 -12.55 -5.13 -5.84
N TYR A 87 -11.64 -6.11 -5.97
CA TYR A 87 -11.66 -7.17 -6.99
C TYR A 87 -11.84 -6.67 -8.43
N THR A 88 -11.15 -5.62 -8.77
CA THR A 88 -11.18 -5.04 -10.11
C THR A 88 -10.09 -5.65 -11.01
N PRO A 89 -10.26 -5.63 -12.34
CA PRO A 89 -9.18 -6.00 -13.25
C PRO A 89 -7.93 -5.12 -13.05
N THR A 90 -6.74 -5.70 -13.25
CA THR A 90 -5.46 -4.98 -13.16
C THR A 90 -5.41 -3.74 -14.05
N GLN A 91 -6.05 -3.79 -15.21
CA GLN A 91 -6.16 -2.65 -16.12
C GLN A 91 -6.88 -1.45 -15.48
N THR A 92 -7.97 -1.67 -14.75
CA THR A 92 -8.68 -0.59 -14.04
C THR A 92 -7.78 0.06 -12.97
N LEU A 93 -7.04 -0.73 -12.21
CA LEU A 93 -6.08 -0.21 -11.24
C LEU A 93 -4.96 0.59 -11.91
N PHE A 94 -4.46 0.11 -13.05
CA PHE A 94 -3.46 0.81 -13.85
C PHE A 94 -3.97 2.19 -14.30
N GLU A 95 -5.19 2.25 -14.83
CA GLU A 95 -5.83 3.50 -15.28
C GLU A 95 -6.05 4.47 -14.11
N LEU A 96 -6.49 3.98 -12.94
CA LEU A 96 -6.64 4.80 -11.73
C LEU A 96 -5.33 5.47 -11.32
N ILE A 97 -4.20 4.75 -11.39
CA ILE A 97 -2.88 5.31 -11.09
C ILE A 97 -2.48 6.32 -12.17
N ALA A 98 -2.65 5.98 -13.46
CA ALA A 98 -2.28 6.83 -14.58
C ALA A 98 -3.05 8.17 -14.63
N MET A 99 -4.24 8.20 -14.04
CA MET A 99 -5.12 9.39 -13.99
C MET A 99 -4.85 10.30 -12.80
N GLN A 100 -3.91 9.98 -11.92
CA GLN A 100 -3.63 10.82 -10.75
C GLN A 100 -3.06 12.18 -11.16
N ASP A 101 -3.34 13.20 -10.35
CA ASP A 101 -2.89 14.56 -10.58
C ASP A 101 -1.34 14.61 -10.68
N ALA A 102 -0.85 15.35 -11.67
CA ALA A 102 0.58 15.56 -11.87
C ALA A 102 1.26 16.26 -10.67
N ALA A 103 0.51 16.99 -9.85
CA ALA A 103 1.01 17.60 -8.62
C ALA A 103 1.34 16.56 -7.54
N TYR A 104 0.73 15.37 -7.55
CA TYR A 104 1.03 14.31 -6.59
C TYR A 104 2.36 13.64 -6.94
N GLU A 105 3.29 13.67 -6.01
CA GLU A 105 4.60 13.01 -6.10
C GLU A 105 4.59 11.63 -5.48
N THR A 106 3.80 11.44 -4.41
CA THR A 106 3.71 10.20 -3.65
C THR A 106 2.26 9.73 -3.56
N VAL A 107 1.99 8.57 -4.17
CA VAL A 107 0.66 7.96 -4.19
C VAL A 107 0.69 6.62 -3.46
N PHE A 108 -0.23 6.42 -2.51
CA PHE A 108 -0.47 5.13 -1.86
C PHE A 108 -1.68 4.45 -2.49
N VAL A 109 -1.57 3.16 -2.70
CA VAL A 109 -2.68 2.29 -3.10
C VAL A 109 -2.79 1.17 -2.07
N VAL A 110 -3.90 1.12 -1.35
CA VAL A 110 -4.23 0.04 -0.40
C VAL A 110 -5.27 -0.87 -1.03
N GLY A 111 -4.89 -2.11 -1.26
CA GLY A 111 -5.75 -3.04 -2.00
C GLY A 111 -5.44 -4.51 -1.74
N HIS A 112 -5.76 -5.32 -2.72
CA HIS A 112 -5.84 -6.78 -2.63
C HIS A 112 -4.98 -7.48 -3.66
N ASN A 113 -4.66 -8.74 -3.41
CA ASN A 113 -4.14 -9.65 -4.41
C ASN A 113 -5.31 -10.40 -5.11
N PRO A 114 -5.12 -10.82 -6.36
CA PRO A 114 -3.85 -10.76 -7.13
C PRO A 114 -3.51 -9.39 -7.74
N GLN A 115 -4.44 -8.44 -7.76
CA GLN A 115 -4.32 -7.18 -8.50
C GLN A 115 -3.06 -6.38 -8.14
N LEU A 116 -2.71 -6.27 -6.84
CA LEU A 116 -1.51 -5.52 -6.43
C LEU A 116 -0.22 -6.18 -6.92
N THR A 117 -0.12 -7.49 -6.87
CA THR A 117 1.05 -8.21 -7.40
C THR A 117 1.12 -8.08 -8.92
N ASP A 118 -0.01 -8.20 -9.59
CA ASP A 118 -0.08 -8.08 -11.05
C ASP A 118 0.30 -6.68 -11.52
N ILE A 119 -0.21 -5.62 -10.85
CA ILE A 119 0.15 -4.24 -11.20
C ILE A 119 1.63 -3.94 -10.92
N ALA A 120 2.19 -4.46 -9.82
CA ALA A 120 3.61 -4.32 -9.54
C ALA A 120 4.44 -4.89 -10.69
N ASN A 121 4.15 -6.12 -11.11
CA ASN A 121 4.85 -6.79 -12.21
C ASN A 121 4.63 -6.14 -13.59
N LEU A 122 3.52 -5.44 -13.76
CA LEU A 122 3.28 -4.66 -14.98
C LEU A 122 4.15 -3.39 -15.02
N LEU A 123 4.43 -2.80 -13.87
CA LEU A 123 5.09 -1.50 -13.74
C LEU A 123 6.62 -1.57 -13.61
N ILE A 124 7.19 -2.74 -13.35
CA ILE A 124 8.63 -2.96 -13.15
C ILE A 124 9.18 -4.01 -14.12
N ASP A 125 10.50 -4.09 -14.22
CA ASP A 125 11.17 -5.13 -15.03
C ASP A 125 11.52 -6.37 -14.20
N GLU A 126 11.68 -6.23 -12.88
CA GLU A 126 11.86 -7.37 -11.99
C GLU A 126 10.56 -8.16 -11.81
N HIS A 127 10.64 -9.30 -11.15
CA HIS A 127 9.48 -10.14 -10.85
C HIS A 127 9.25 -10.30 -9.36
N ILE A 128 8.05 -9.93 -8.92
CA ILE A 128 7.54 -10.18 -7.57
C ILE A 128 6.54 -11.35 -7.66
N SER A 129 6.83 -12.45 -6.98
CA SER A 129 5.94 -13.63 -6.99
C SER A 129 4.63 -13.37 -6.24
N LYS A 130 4.70 -12.63 -5.14
CA LYS A 130 3.53 -12.28 -4.32
C LYS A 130 3.85 -11.17 -3.33
N ILE A 131 2.96 -10.20 -3.20
CA ILE A 131 2.94 -9.26 -2.08
C ILE A 131 2.15 -9.92 -0.93
N PRO A 132 2.76 -10.26 0.21
CA PRO A 132 2.03 -10.83 1.35
C PRO A 132 1.16 -9.79 2.04
N SER A 133 0.26 -10.22 2.92
CA SER A 133 -0.56 -9.31 3.74
C SER A 133 0.32 -8.31 4.50
N SER A 134 -0.08 -7.06 4.55
CA SER A 134 0.69 -5.92 5.06
C SER A 134 2.02 -5.67 4.35
N GLY A 135 2.33 -6.36 3.26
CA GLY A 135 3.51 -6.11 2.43
C GLY A 135 3.40 -4.76 1.71
N ILE A 136 4.52 -4.10 1.54
CA ILE A 136 4.63 -2.79 0.90
C ILE A 136 5.71 -2.83 -0.17
N VAL A 137 5.35 -2.46 -1.39
CA VAL A 137 6.29 -2.25 -2.50
C VAL A 137 6.32 -0.77 -2.82
N SER A 138 7.51 -0.19 -2.78
CA SER A 138 7.76 1.20 -3.20
C SER A 138 8.43 1.20 -4.57
N ILE A 139 7.84 1.91 -5.53
CA ILE A 139 8.31 1.98 -6.91
C ILE A 139 8.54 3.45 -7.28
N ASN A 140 9.75 3.75 -7.70
CA ASN A 140 10.16 5.08 -8.18
C ASN A 140 10.06 5.16 -9.70
N PHE A 141 9.51 6.27 -10.19
CA PHE A 141 9.38 6.57 -11.62
C PHE A 141 10.04 7.92 -11.92
N ASP A 142 10.86 7.98 -12.97
CA ASP A 142 11.39 9.23 -13.53
C ASP A 142 10.40 9.78 -14.56
N ILE A 143 9.30 10.37 -14.06
CA ILE A 143 8.17 10.90 -14.87
C ILE A 143 7.71 12.26 -14.36
N GLN A 144 7.08 13.04 -15.23
CA GLN A 144 6.44 14.31 -14.88
C GLN A 144 4.95 14.12 -14.53
N GLU A 145 4.29 13.25 -15.28
CA GLU A 145 2.86 12.94 -15.13
C GLU A 145 2.66 11.43 -14.92
N TRP A 146 1.67 11.06 -14.13
CA TRP A 146 1.35 9.65 -13.85
C TRP A 146 0.94 8.87 -15.10
N SER A 147 0.38 9.55 -16.11
CA SER A 147 0.04 8.96 -17.42
C SER A 147 1.25 8.34 -18.15
N GLU A 148 2.47 8.79 -17.84
CA GLU A 148 3.69 8.27 -18.46
C GLU A 148 4.05 6.83 -18.03
N ILE A 149 3.42 6.29 -16.99
CA ILE A 149 3.60 4.87 -16.60
C ILE A 149 3.19 3.90 -17.71
N VAL A 150 2.41 4.37 -18.69
CA VAL A 150 2.01 3.59 -19.87
C VAL A 150 3.22 3.12 -20.69
N TYR A 151 4.30 3.90 -20.72
CA TYR A 151 5.50 3.61 -21.52
C TYR A 151 6.81 3.68 -20.73
N LYS A 152 6.78 4.12 -19.47
CA LYS A 152 7.96 4.14 -18.59
C LYS A 152 7.80 3.17 -17.43
N LYS A 153 8.72 2.24 -17.32
CA LYS A 153 8.81 1.35 -16.15
C LYS A 153 9.42 2.08 -14.96
N GLY A 154 8.98 1.67 -13.78
CA GLY A 154 9.56 2.09 -12.52
C GLY A 154 10.66 1.15 -12.04
N VAL A 155 11.36 1.58 -11.00
CA VAL A 155 12.38 0.82 -10.30
C VAL A 155 11.93 0.62 -8.86
N VAL A 156 12.02 -0.61 -8.35
CA VAL A 156 11.72 -0.91 -6.94
C VAL A 156 12.72 -0.19 -6.06
N ASP A 157 12.23 0.71 -5.21
CA ASP A 157 13.03 1.35 -4.17
C ASP A 157 13.22 0.41 -2.98
N PHE A 158 12.12 -0.16 -2.49
CA PHE A 158 12.16 -1.25 -1.51
C PHE A 158 10.89 -2.12 -1.59
N PHE A 159 11.05 -3.34 -1.12
CA PHE A 159 9.95 -4.26 -0.86
C PHE A 159 10.09 -4.81 0.55
N ILE A 160 9.18 -4.44 1.45
CA ILE A 160 9.18 -4.85 2.85
C ILE A 160 7.95 -5.69 3.19
N ILE A 161 8.17 -6.66 4.07
CA ILE A 161 7.14 -7.59 4.52
C ILE A 161 7.21 -7.79 6.04
N PRO A 162 6.11 -8.08 6.73
CA PRO A 162 6.11 -8.25 8.19
C PRO A 162 7.09 -9.31 8.70
N LYS A 163 7.33 -10.36 7.91
CA LYS A 163 8.25 -11.45 8.26
C LYS A 163 9.69 -10.96 8.52
N GLN A 164 10.13 -9.88 7.88
CA GLN A 164 11.45 -9.28 8.09
C GLN A 164 11.62 -8.76 9.53
N PHE A 165 10.52 -8.40 10.20
CA PHE A 165 10.52 -7.89 11.57
C PHE A 165 10.19 -8.97 12.62
N LYS A 166 10.05 -10.23 12.21
CA LYS A 166 9.64 -11.34 13.11
C LYS A 166 10.63 -11.58 14.25
N TYR A 167 11.92 -11.51 13.95
CA TYR A 167 12.99 -11.81 14.91
C TYR A 167 13.71 -10.57 15.42
N TYR A 168 13.55 -9.45 14.76
CA TYR A 168 14.18 -8.19 15.14
C TYR A 168 13.30 -7.01 14.75
N VAL A 169 12.83 -6.28 15.76
CA VAL A 169 12.15 -5.00 15.56
C VAL A 169 13.13 -3.90 16.00
N PRO A 170 13.56 -3.01 15.10
CA PRO A 170 14.42 -1.90 15.47
C PRO A 170 13.87 -1.10 16.65
N LYS A 171 14.78 -0.63 17.54
CA LYS A 171 14.39 0.12 18.74
C LYS A 171 13.44 1.27 18.43
N GLN A 172 13.73 2.00 17.36
CA GLN A 172 12.91 3.14 16.91
C GLN A 172 11.46 2.73 16.60
N ILE A 173 11.27 1.62 15.89
CA ILE A 173 9.92 1.07 15.61
C ILE A 173 9.25 0.63 16.90
N ARG A 174 9.97 -0.07 17.77
CA ARG A 174 9.43 -0.54 19.06
C ARG A 174 8.90 0.61 19.89
N THR A 175 9.66 1.70 20.00
CA THR A 175 9.27 2.89 20.75
C THR A 175 7.98 3.53 20.19
N LEU A 176 7.76 3.44 18.87
CA LEU A 176 6.52 3.95 18.24
C LEU A 176 5.32 3.02 18.48
N LEU A 177 5.55 1.72 18.66
CA LEU A 177 4.47 0.75 18.93
C LEU A 177 3.97 0.77 20.37
N GLU A 178 4.80 1.27 21.32
CA GLU A 178 4.50 1.34 22.74
C GLU A 178 3.73 2.62 23.14
N LYS A 179 3.52 3.53 22.22
CA LYS A 179 2.75 4.76 22.40
C LYS A 179 1.30 4.59 21.96
#